data_bd5809bc935996fee3fc072451066830
#
_entry.id   bd5809bc935996fee3fc072451066830
#
_cell.length_a   1.000
_cell.length_b   1.000
_cell.length_c   1.000
_cell.angle_alpha   90.00
_cell.angle_beta   90.00
_cell.angle_gamma   90.00
#
_symmetry.space_group_name_H-M   'P 1'
#
loop_
_entity.id
_entity.type
_entity.pdbx_description
1 polymer ?
#
loop_
_entity_poly.entity_id
_entity_poly.type
_entity_poly.pdbx_seq_one_letter_code
_entity_poly.pdbx_strand_id
1 'polypeptide(L)'
;MGGLVACALAQARGDDLAGLALLATPWDFRAGATGVAPQLVAALAPLTLGIATLGHAPVELLQTFFVLLDPLRVVRKFQRFAELAADSPQARLFVAVEDWLNDGVPLAGPVAQECLWHWYVENHPGLGRWAPGGEAVRPERLNLPAFVAIPQKDRIVTAASAESLARRLSLATVVRPAG
;
A
#
# COMPACT_ATOMS: atom_id res chain seq x y z
N MET A 1 1.85 -1.41 0.34
CA MET A 1 3.07 -0.83 0.98
C MET A 1 4.22 -1.84 1.08
N GLY A 2 3.98 -3.11 1.41
CA GLY A 2 5.04 -4.13 1.50
C GLY A 2 5.91 -4.28 0.24
N GLY A 3 5.35 -4.07 -0.96
CA GLY A 3 6.11 -4.12 -2.20
C GLY A 3 7.20 -3.05 -2.32
N LEU A 4 7.01 -1.84 -1.73
CA LEU A 4 8.07 -0.84 -1.68
C LEU A 4 9.24 -1.36 -0.84
N VAL A 5 8.94 -1.90 0.35
CA VAL A 5 9.96 -2.47 1.23
C VAL A 5 10.68 -3.63 0.54
N ALA A 6 9.96 -4.47 -0.22
CA ALA A 6 10.56 -5.54 -1.02
C ALA A 6 11.52 -4.99 -2.09
N CYS A 7 11.20 -3.87 -2.75
CA CYS A 7 12.11 -3.22 -3.69
C CYS A 7 13.37 -2.69 -2.99
N ALA A 8 13.23 -2.07 -1.82
CA ALA A 8 14.37 -1.61 -1.02
C ALA A 8 15.26 -2.77 -0.57
N LEU A 9 14.67 -3.88 -0.12
CA LEU A 9 15.39 -5.10 0.23
C LEU A 9 16.13 -5.68 -0.99
N ALA A 10 15.46 -5.73 -2.14
CA ALA A 10 16.06 -6.23 -3.38
C ALA A 10 17.25 -5.37 -3.83
N GLN A 11 17.21 -4.06 -3.61
CA GLN A 11 18.36 -3.19 -3.88
C GLN A 11 19.53 -3.48 -2.93
N ALA A 12 19.24 -3.73 -1.66
CA ALA A 12 20.27 -4.00 -0.64
C ALA A 12 20.82 -5.43 -0.68
N ARG A 13 20.02 -6.41 -1.09
CA ARG A 13 20.31 -7.84 -0.99
C ARG A 13 19.91 -8.61 -2.26
N GLY A 14 20.00 -8.01 -3.44
CA GLY A 14 19.55 -8.60 -4.71
C GLY A 14 20.17 -9.95 -5.02
N ASP A 15 21.44 -10.14 -4.68
CA ASP A 15 22.17 -11.41 -4.91
C ASP A 15 21.64 -12.59 -4.09
N ASP A 16 20.93 -12.31 -3.00
CA ASP A 16 20.31 -13.34 -2.15
C ASP A 16 18.88 -13.70 -2.59
N LEU A 17 18.34 -13.03 -3.61
CA LEU A 17 16.96 -13.16 -4.02
C LEU A 17 16.84 -13.79 -5.40
N ALA A 18 15.95 -14.78 -5.54
CA ALA A 18 15.64 -15.40 -6.83
C ALA A 18 14.73 -14.52 -7.72
N GLY A 19 13.98 -13.59 -7.13
CA GLY A 19 13.07 -12.71 -7.83
C GLY A 19 12.12 -11.97 -6.90
N LEU A 20 11.28 -11.10 -7.48
CA LEU A 20 10.26 -10.34 -6.77
C LEU A 20 8.85 -10.71 -7.25
N ALA A 21 7.90 -10.78 -6.31
CA ALA A 21 6.48 -10.82 -6.62
C ALA A 21 5.82 -9.55 -6.03
N LEU A 22 5.34 -8.67 -6.90
CA LEU A 22 4.79 -7.37 -6.55
C LEU A 22 3.30 -7.33 -6.91
N LEU A 23 2.44 -7.38 -5.90
CA LEU A 23 0.99 -7.42 -6.06
C LEU A 23 0.39 -6.07 -5.65
N ALA A 24 -0.27 -5.37 -6.57
CA ALA A 24 -0.88 -4.07 -6.31
C ALA A 24 0.07 -3.12 -5.55
N THR A 25 1.32 -3.04 -5.99
CA THR A 25 2.34 -2.24 -5.31
C THR A 25 2.31 -0.80 -5.82
N PRO A 26 1.97 0.19 -4.99
CA PRO A 26 2.02 1.58 -5.40
C PRO A 26 3.47 2.04 -5.54
N TRP A 27 3.70 3.02 -6.43
CA TRP A 27 5.00 3.68 -6.54
C TRP A 27 4.86 5.20 -6.70
N ASP A 28 4.07 5.63 -7.68
CA ASP A 28 3.71 7.04 -7.81
C ASP A 28 2.35 7.28 -7.16
N PHE A 29 2.37 7.86 -5.96
CA PHE A 29 1.18 8.14 -5.17
C PHE A 29 0.34 9.30 -5.72
N ARG A 30 0.82 10.00 -6.75
CA ARG A 30 0.09 11.06 -7.46
C ARG A 30 -0.46 10.61 -8.81
N ALA A 31 -0.13 9.41 -9.26
CA ALA A 31 -0.58 8.89 -10.55
C ALA A 31 -2.04 8.41 -10.49
N GLY A 32 -2.82 8.77 -11.49
CA GLY A 32 -4.24 8.41 -11.63
C GLY A 32 -5.19 9.49 -11.12
N ALA A 33 -6.49 9.31 -11.43
CA ALA A 33 -7.55 10.26 -11.12
C ALA A 33 -7.80 10.49 -9.62
N THR A 34 -7.25 9.64 -8.78
CA THR A 34 -7.35 9.67 -7.32
C THR A 34 -6.04 10.13 -6.65
N GLY A 35 -5.23 10.92 -7.32
CA GLY A 35 -4.12 11.59 -6.63
C GLY A 35 -4.59 12.07 -5.27
N VAL A 36 -3.78 11.96 -4.22
CA VAL A 36 -4.19 12.26 -2.83
C VAL A 36 -5.02 13.53 -2.82
N ALA A 37 -6.32 13.39 -2.54
CA ALA A 37 -7.23 14.52 -2.60
C ALA A 37 -6.74 15.60 -1.62
N PRO A 38 -6.78 16.90 -1.95
CA PRO A 38 -6.35 17.98 -1.06
C PRO A 38 -6.97 17.90 0.33
N GLN A 39 -8.18 17.34 0.43
CA GLN A 39 -8.87 17.11 1.69
C GLN A 39 -8.17 16.04 2.56
N LEU A 40 -7.62 15.00 1.92
CA LEU A 40 -6.85 13.96 2.63
C LEU A 40 -5.52 14.52 3.13
N VAL A 41 -4.84 15.35 2.34
CA VAL A 41 -3.64 16.06 2.77
C VAL A 41 -3.92 16.94 3.99
N ALA A 42 -5.00 17.71 3.94
CA ALA A 42 -5.43 18.57 5.05
C ALA A 42 -5.77 17.76 6.31
N ALA A 43 -6.36 16.56 6.16
CA ALA A 43 -6.67 15.66 7.27
C ALA A 43 -5.41 14.98 7.85
N LEU A 44 -4.38 14.74 7.05
CA LEU A 44 -3.15 14.09 7.51
C LEU A 44 -2.25 15.01 8.35
N ALA A 45 -2.27 16.31 8.12
CA ALA A 45 -1.41 17.25 8.84
C ALA A 45 -1.59 17.23 10.37
N PRO A 46 -2.81 17.33 10.95
CA PRO A 46 -2.98 17.19 12.39
C PRO A 46 -2.69 15.78 12.91
N LEU A 47 -2.88 14.75 12.09
CA LEU A 47 -2.60 13.37 12.45
C LEU A 47 -1.10 13.11 12.62
N THR A 48 -0.26 13.69 11.77
CA THR A 48 1.21 13.55 11.89
C THR A 48 1.73 14.19 13.19
N LEU A 49 1.14 15.31 13.62
CA LEU A 49 1.47 15.92 14.92
C LEU A 49 1.06 15.01 16.09
N GLY A 50 -0.14 14.44 16.05
CA GLY A 50 -0.60 13.46 17.04
C GLY A 50 0.31 12.24 17.13
N ILE A 51 0.71 11.67 15.99
CA ILE A 51 1.64 10.55 15.90
C ILE A 51 3.01 10.92 16.49
N ALA A 52 3.52 12.10 16.19
CA ALA A 52 4.80 12.58 16.72
C ALA A 52 4.75 12.71 18.26
N THR A 53 3.62 13.15 18.82
CA THR A 53 3.41 13.29 20.27
C THR A 53 3.27 11.93 20.95
N LEU A 54 2.52 10.99 20.36
CA LEU A 54 2.28 9.66 20.91
C LEU A 54 3.46 8.69 20.69
N GLY A 55 4.35 9.00 19.75
CA GLY A 55 5.43 8.11 19.35
C GLY A 55 5.01 6.93 18.47
N HIS A 56 3.71 6.79 18.17
CA HIS A 56 3.16 5.74 17.32
C HIS A 56 1.83 6.16 16.70
N ALA A 57 1.45 5.51 15.58
CA ALA A 57 0.11 5.60 15.00
C ALA A 57 -0.74 4.44 15.51
N PRO A 58 -1.83 4.70 16.26
CA PRO A 58 -2.77 3.67 16.68
C PRO A 58 -3.39 2.93 15.48
N VAL A 59 -3.79 1.67 15.70
CA VAL A 59 -4.41 0.82 14.65
C VAL A 59 -5.69 1.46 14.13
N GLU A 60 -6.50 2.03 15.02
CA GLU A 60 -7.76 2.71 14.71
C GLU A 60 -7.57 3.88 13.74
N LEU A 61 -6.46 4.60 13.87
CA LEU A 61 -6.10 5.69 12.97
C LEU A 61 -5.81 5.16 11.55
N LEU A 62 -5.07 4.07 11.46
CA LEU A 62 -4.76 3.42 10.19
C LEU A 62 -6.02 2.86 9.54
N GLN A 63 -6.89 2.20 10.31
CA GLN A 63 -8.17 1.70 9.83
C GLN A 63 -9.06 2.85 9.31
N THR A 64 -9.15 3.96 10.07
CA THR A 64 -9.89 5.16 9.65
C THR A 64 -9.35 5.71 8.33
N PHE A 65 -8.03 5.78 8.17
CA PHE A 65 -7.41 6.21 6.93
C PHE A 65 -7.83 5.32 5.74
N PHE A 66 -7.83 3.99 5.89
CA PHE A 66 -8.26 3.08 4.83
C PHE A 66 -9.76 3.16 4.54
N VAL A 67 -10.59 3.41 5.56
CA VAL A 67 -12.03 3.63 5.37
C VAL A 67 -12.27 4.92 4.55
N LEU A 68 -11.51 5.98 4.79
CA LEU A 68 -11.63 7.24 4.04
C LEU A 68 -11.25 7.08 2.56
N LEU A 69 -10.40 6.12 2.21
CA LEU A 69 -10.05 5.85 0.80
C LEU A 69 -11.19 5.19 0.01
N ASP A 70 -12.04 4.36 0.64
CA ASP A 70 -13.26 3.77 0.04
C ASP A 70 -14.36 3.58 1.10
N PRO A 71 -15.09 4.63 1.49
CA PRO A 71 -16.07 4.59 2.58
C PRO A 71 -17.21 3.58 2.33
N LEU A 72 -17.61 3.41 1.08
CA LEU A 72 -18.70 2.51 0.71
C LEU A 72 -18.29 1.02 0.70
N ARG A 73 -16.99 0.73 0.74
CA ARG A 73 -16.49 -0.64 0.75
C ARG A 73 -16.96 -1.40 1.99
N VAL A 74 -16.91 -0.76 3.15
CA VAL A 74 -17.32 -1.36 4.43
C VAL A 74 -18.79 -1.77 4.36
N VAL A 75 -19.66 -0.86 3.94
CA VAL A 75 -21.10 -1.14 3.83
C VAL A 75 -21.36 -2.31 2.87
N ARG A 76 -20.81 -2.24 1.65
CA ARG A 76 -20.99 -3.31 0.64
C ARG A 76 -20.44 -4.65 1.08
N LYS A 77 -19.34 -4.66 1.81
CA LYS A 77 -18.71 -5.86 2.34
C LYS A 77 -19.63 -6.57 3.33
N PHE A 78 -20.18 -5.87 4.30
CA PHE A 78 -21.07 -6.45 5.30
C PHE A 78 -22.45 -6.77 4.75
N GLN A 79 -22.97 -6.02 3.77
CA GLN A 79 -24.18 -6.42 3.05
C GLN A 79 -24.03 -7.79 2.37
N ARG A 80 -22.92 -8.00 1.65
CA ARG A 80 -22.63 -9.31 1.03
C ARG A 80 -22.47 -10.42 2.06
N PHE A 81 -21.85 -10.14 3.19
CA PHE A 81 -21.72 -11.11 4.27
C PHE A 81 -23.07 -11.53 4.84
N ALA A 82 -24.01 -10.59 5.00
CA ALA A 82 -25.36 -10.86 5.49
C ALA A 82 -26.18 -11.77 4.54
N GLU A 83 -25.79 -11.89 3.27
CA GLU A 83 -26.41 -12.78 2.28
C GLU A 83 -25.85 -14.21 2.35
N LEU A 84 -24.77 -14.45 3.08
CA LEU A 84 -24.16 -15.78 3.20
C LEU A 84 -24.87 -16.64 4.24
N ALA A 85 -24.97 -17.96 3.99
CA ALA A 85 -25.37 -18.89 5.05
C ALA A 85 -24.34 -18.88 6.18
N ALA A 86 -24.79 -18.78 7.44
CA ALA A 86 -23.93 -18.59 8.62
C ALA A 86 -22.80 -19.63 8.72
N ASP A 87 -23.10 -20.89 8.40
CA ASP A 87 -22.15 -22.00 8.49
C ASP A 87 -21.40 -22.29 7.17
N SER A 88 -21.52 -21.40 6.17
CA SER A 88 -20.83 -21.59 4.90
C SER A 88 -19.31 -21.42 5.04
N PRO A 89 -18.50 -22.12 4.20
CA PRO A 89 -17.07 -21.88 4.14
C PRO A 89 -16.70 -20.42 3.86
N GLN A 90 -17.53 -19.75 3.04
CA GLN A 90 -17.37 -18.34 2.68
C GLN A 90 -17.58 -17.41 3.89
N ALA A 91 -18.63 -17.69 4.73
CA ALA A 91 -18.86 -16.92 5.94
C ALA A 91 -17.71 -17.09 6.95
N ARG A 92 -17.24 -18.33 7.15
CA ARG A 92 -16.09 -18.60 8.02
C ARG A 92 -14.81 -17.91 7.53
N LEU A 93 -14.54 -17.96 6.22
CA LEU A 93 -13.40 -17.26 5.62
C LEU A 93 -13.51 -15.75 5.81
N PHE A 94 -14.71 -15.18 5.62
CA PHE A 94 -14.95 -13.75 5.84
C PHE A 94 -14.61 -13.36 7.28
N VAL A 95 -15.13 -14.09 8.27
CA VAL A 95 -14.85 -13.81 9.69
C VAL A 95 -13.34 -13.90 9.97
N ALA A 96 -12.67 -14.96 9.52
CA ALA A 96 -11.25 -15.13 9.74
C ALA A 96 -10.42 -14.00 9.12
N VAL A 97 -10.79 -13.51 7.94
CA VAL A 97 -10.14 -12.36 7.29
C VAL A 97 -10.39 -11.06 8.05
N GLU A 98 -11.63 -10.85 8.55
CA GLU A 98 -11.95 -9.66 9.34
C GLU A 98 -11.22 -9.66 10.68
N ASP A 99 -11.16 -10.80 11.35
CA ASP A 99 -10.40 -10.94 12.61
C ASP A 99 -8.91 -10.64 12.36
N TRP A 100 -8.32 -11.20 11.30
CA TRP A 100 -6.94 -10.91 10.92
C TRP A 100 -6.70 -9.42 10.58
N LEU A 101 -7.64 -8.78 9.86
CA LEU A 101 -7.54 -7.35 9.52
C LEU A 101 -7.62 -6.44 10.77
N ASN A 102 -8.35 -6.88 11.80
CA ASN A 102 -8.51 -6.14 13.05
C ASN A 102 -7.43 -6.43 14.10
N ASP A 103 -6.67 -7.51 13.93
CA ASP A 103 -5.51 -7.87 14.75
C ASP A 103 -4.25 -7.13 14.29
N GLY A 104 -4.35 -5.81 14.22
CA GLY A 104 -3.25 -4.95 13.78
C GLY A 104 -2.35 -4.54 14.94
N VAL A 105 -1.10 -4.19 14.64
CA VAL A 105 -0.18 -3.57 15.58
C VAL A 105 0.00 -2.09 15.25
N PRO A 106 0.17 -1.20 16.25
CA PRO A 106 0.48 0.20 16.02
C PRO A 106 1.76 0.36 15.20
N LEU A 107 1.79 1.33 14.28
CA LEU A 107 3.03 1.67 13.59
C LEU A 107 3.88 2.60 14.46
N ALA A 108 5.17 2.32 14.58
CA ALA A 108 6.11 3.25 15.18
C ALA A 108 6.02 4.62 14.50
N GLY A 109 6.12 5.71 15.28
CA GLY A 109 5.93 7.08 14.79
C GLY A 109 6.73 7.42 13.54
N PRO A 110 8.05 7.15 13.49
CA PRO A 110 8.86 7.39 12.29
C PRO A 110 8.36 6.60 11.05
N VAL A 111 7.94 5.35 11.22
CA VAL A 111 7.39 4.52 10.13
C VAL A 111 6.05 5.06 9.65
N ALA A 112 5.18 5.48 10.59
CA ALA A 112 3.90 6.09 10.25
C ALA A 112 4.10 7.41 9.49
N GLN A 113 5.04 8.26 9.91
CA GLN A 113 5.38 9.50 9.22
C GLN A 113 5.92 9.21 7.82
N GLU A 114 6.80 8.25 7.67
CA GLU A 114 7.32 7.81 6.37
C GLU A 114 6.20 7.40 5.43
N CYS A 115 5.33 6.50 5.88
CA CYS A 115 4.23 5.98 5.07
C CYS A 115 3.18 7.05 4.76
N LEU A 116 2.71 7.80 5.76
CA LEU A 116 1.58 8.71 5.60
C LEU A 116 2.00 10.05 4.98
N TRP A 117 3.17 10.58 5.36
CA TRP A 117 3.61 11.88 4.87
C TRP A 117 4.53 11.76 3.65
N HIS A 118 5.68 11.09 3.78
CA HIS A 118 6.67 11.06 2.69
C HIS A 118 6.17 10.28 1.47
N TRP A 119 5.34 9.24 1.64
CA TRP A 119 4.80 8.53 0.47
C TRP A 119 3.53 9.17 -0.06
N TYR A 120 2.49 9.35 0.77
CA TYR A 120 1.19 9.84 0.27
C TYR A 120 1.19 11.34 -0.02
N VAL A 121 1.81 12.18 0.82
CA VAL A 121 1.79 13.64 0.65
C VAL A 121 2.91 14.10 -0.26
N GLU A 122 4.15 13.71 0.03
CA GLU A 122 5.34 14.19 -0.70
C GLU A 122 5.68 13.35 -1.93
N ASN A 123 5.16 12.12 -2.03
CA ASN A 123 5.40 11.20 -3.14
C ASN A 123 6.90 10.87 -3.35
N HIS A 124 7.64 10.67 -2.27
CA HIS A 124 9.07 10.38 -2.34
C HIS A 124 9.40 9.20 -3.26
N PRO A 125 8.65 8.05 -3.25
CA PRO A 125 8.95 6.95 -4.17
C PRO A 125 8.80 7.36 -5.65
N GLY A 126 7.69 8.00 -6.01
CA GLY A 126 7.43 8.44 -7.38
C GLY A 126 8.47 9.44 -7.89
N LEU A 127 8.98 10.31 -6.99
CA LEU A 127 10.01 11.31 -7.26
C LEU A 127 11.46 10.75 -7.17
N GLY A 128 11.62 9.46 -6.82
CA GLY A 128 12.92 8.84 -6.63
C GLY A 128 13.73 9.43 -5.45
N ARG A 129 13.03 9.91 -4.42
CA ARG A 129 13.62 10.48 -3.21
C ARG A 129 13.56 9.58 -2.01
N TRP A 130 12.80 8.46 -2.11
CA TRP A 130 12.64 7.54 -1.01
C TRP A 130 13.93 6.77 -0.75
N ALA A 131 14.51 6.94 0.45
CA ALA A 131 15.83 6.46 0.83
C ALA A 131 15.83 5.81 2.22
N PRO A 132 15.14 4.67 2.42
CA PRO A 132 15.18 3.96 3.68
C PRO A 132 16.60 3.40 3.89
N GLY A 133 17.31 3.89 4.91
CA GLY A 133 18.71 3.49 5.14
C GLY A 133 19.73 4.37 4.43
N GLY A 134 19.33 5.51 3.87
CA GLY A 134 20.24 6.56 3.37
C GLY A 134 20.49 6.54 1.85
N GLU A 135 20.23 5.42 1.16
CA GLU A 135 20.34 5.33 -0.30
C GLU A 135 18.94 5.32 -0.94
N ALA A 136 18.75 6.14 -1.98
CA ALA A 136 17.49 6.18 -2.70
C ALA A 136 17.21 4.87 -3.44
N VAL A 137 16.00 4.34 -3.25
CA VAL A 137 15.56 3.12 -3.95
C VAL A 137 15.35 3.42 -5.43
N ARG A 138 16.00 2.64 -6.27
CA ARG A 138 16.03 2.76 -7.73
C ARG A 138 15.56 1.47 -8.39
N PRO A 139 14.25 1.28 -8.64
CA PRO A 139 13.76 0.05 -9.28
C PRO A 139 14.42 -0.24 -10.62
N GLU A 140 14.84 0.78 -11.34
CA GLU A 140 15.57 0.66 -12.61
C GLU A 140 16.95 0.02 -12.50
N ARG A 141 17.51 -0.07 -11.28
CA ARG A 141 18.78 -0.76 -11.00
C ARG A 141 18.62 -2.21 -10.56
N LEU A 142 17.39 -2.65 -10.32
CA LEU A 142 17.13 -4.02 -9.90
C LEU A 142 17.33 -4.97 -11.08
N ASN A 143 18.30 -5.85 -10.96
CA ASN A 143 18.66 -6.82 -11.98
C ASN A 143 18.25 -8.25 -11.56
N LEU A 144 16.96 -8.43 -11.25
CA LEU A 144 16.38 -9.73 -10.91
C LEU A 144 14.98 -9.84 -11.51
N PRO A 145 14.50 -11.08 -11.80
CA PRO A 145 13.17 -11.28 -12.34
C PRO A 145 12.10 -10.71 -11.43
N ALA A 146 11.12 -9.99 -11.98
CA ALA A 146 10.01 -9.44 -11.23
C ALA A 146 8.67 -9.83 -11.85
N PHE A 147 7.78 -10.40 -11.05
CA PHE A 147 6.38 -10.61 -11.42
C PHE A 147 5.56 -9.45 -10.83
N VAL A 148 4.82 -8.73 -11.66
CA VAL A 148 4.04 -7.56 -11.25
C VAL A 148 2.57 -7.77 -11.61
N ALA A 149 1.69 -7.87 -10.61
CA ALA A 149 0.25 -7.92 -10.82
C ALA A 149 -0.36 -6.53 -10.56
N ILE A 150 -1.06 -5.99 -11.58
CA ILE A 150 -1.68 -4.67 -11.56
C ILE A 150 -3.19 -4.81 -11.69
N PRO A 151 -3.96 -4.90 -10.59
CA PRO A 151 -5.41 -4.95 -10.62
C PRO A 151 -5.99 -3.68 -11.25
N GLN A 152 -6.91 -3.84 -12.22
CA GLN A 152 -7.43 -2.71 -12.99
C GLN A 152 -8.54 -1.95 -12.25
N LYS A 153 -9.17 -2.56 -11.25
CA LYS A 153 -10.27 -1.98 -10.46
C LYS A 153 -9.91 -1.67 -9.02
N ASP A 154 -8.62 -1.69 -8.67
CA ASP A 154 -8.18 -1.34 -7.33
C ASP A 154 -8.36 0.18 -7.10
N ARG A 155 -9.08 0.52 -6.03
CA ARG A 155 -9.35 1.91 -5.65
C ARG A 155 -8.36 2.48 -4.65
N ILE A 156 -7.58 1.61 -4.00
CA ILE A 156 -6.54 2.01 -3.04
C ILE A 156 -5.23 2.25 -3.78
N VAL A 157 -4.84 1.28 -4.60
CA VAL A 157 -3.66 1.40 -5.46
C VAL A 157 -4.12 1.53 -6.89
N THR A 158 -4.08 2.75 -7.43
CA THR A 158 -4.46 2.97 -8.82
C THR A 158 -3.56 2.18 -9.77
N ALA A 159 -4.14 1.68 -10.86
CA ALA A 159 -3.35 0.99 -11.88
C ALA A 159 -2.19 1.86 -12.37
N ALA A 160 -2.40 3.18 -12.52
CA ALA A 160 -1.36 4.12 -12.94
C ALA A 160 -0.18 4.19 -11.95
N SER A 161 -0.46 4.11 -10.64
CA SER A 161 0.58 4.09 -9.61
C SER A 161 1.44 2.82 -9.72
N ALA A 162 0.81 1.65 -9.82
CA ALA A 162 1.52 0.37 -9.97
C ALA A 162 2.25 0.25 -11.32
N GLU A 163 1.67 0.78 -12.41
CA GLU A 163 2.30 0.87 -13.72
C GLU A 163 3.60 1.71 -13.69
N SER A 164 3.65 2.74 -12.86
CA SER A 164 4.85 3.58 -12.73
C SER A 164 6.04 2.79 -12.17
N LEU A 165 5.80 1.81 -11.30
CA LEU A 165 6.81 0.87 -10.82
C LEU A 165 7.19 -0.13 -11.91
N ALA A 166 6.18 -0.77 -12.53
CA ALA A 166 6.40 -1.82 -13.53
C ALA A 166 7.27 -1.33 -14.70
N ARG A 167 7.06 -0.08 -15.15
CA ARG A 167 7.86 0.54 -16.22
C ARG A 167 9.32 0.80 -15.84
N ARG A 168 9.66 0.84 -14.56
CA ARG A 168 11.03 1.04 -14.06
C ARG A 168 11.80 -0.27 -13.91
N LEU A 169 11.13 -1.40 -13.86
CA LEU A 169 11.74 -2.72 -13.67
C LEU A 169 12.12 -3.31 -15.04
N SER A 170 13.40 -3.54 -15.27
CA SER A 170 13.93 -4.02 -16.55
C SER A 170 13.52 -5.46 -16.90
N LEU A 171 13.34 -6.31 -15.88
CA LEU A 171 13.02 -7.74 -16.03
C LEU A 171 11.62 -8.07 -15.49
N ALA A 172 10.63 -7.20 -15.76
CA ALA A 172 9.28 -7.37 -15.27
C ALA A 172 8.39 -8.19 -16.21
N THR A 173 7.74 -9.23 -15.65
CA THR A 173 6.55 -9.87 -16.25
C THR A 173 5.32 -9.23 -15.63
N VAL A 174 4.50 -8.55 -16.43
CA VAL A 174 3.34 -7.78 -15.95
C VAL A 174 2.05 -8.48 -16.32
N VAL A 175 1.18 -8.71 -15.32
CA VAL A 175 -0.19 -9.19 -15.51
C VAL A 175 -1.19 -8.14 -15.05
N ARG A 176 -2.36 -8.08 -15.72
CA ARG A 176 -3.41 -7.10 -15.46
C ARG A 176 -4.74 -7.78 -15.21
N PRO A 177 -4.95 -8.35 -14.00
CA PRO A 177 -6.23 -8.96 -13.68
C PRO A 177 -7.34 -7.90 -13.69
N ALA A 178 -8.51 -8.31 -14.20
CA ALA A 178 -9.66 -7.42 -14.32
C ALA A 178 -10.29 -7.01 -12.96
N GLY A 179 -9.89 -7.66 -11.87
CA GLY A 179 -10.37 -7.42 -10.51
C GLY A 179 -11.54 -8.26 -10.13
#